data_fd4be73e46fba4c3bd8ddbb83f51046e
#
_entry.id   fd4be73e46fba4c3bd8ddbb83f51046e
#
_cell.length_a   1.000
_cell.length_b   1.000
_cell.length_c   1.000
_cell.angle_alpha   90.00
_cell.angle_beta   90.00
_cell.angle_gamma   90.00
#
_symmetry.space_group_name_H-M   'P 1'
#
loop_
_entity.id
_entity.type
_entity.pdbx_description
1 polymer ?
#
loop_
_entity_poly.entity_id
_entity_poly.type
_entity_poly.pdbx_seq_one_letter_code
_entity_poly.pdbx_strand_id
1 'polypeptide(L)'
;CDSRQFFKEMTIGTAVPESKELAAAIHYFIQNRSVFDSYNVGEFERDALEKLEVLFKENPIQIMVGGSGLYVDAVLNGLDYFPEVDPKIREALLLKIEKEGIEVLQKQLKELDLETYKLIAIDNPHRIMRALEVCIGSGIPYSTFKNKPKKQRNFNNIKIGLNADREIIYNRINQRVDAMIDNGLIEEAKTLYAHKELNALQTVGYRELFSFFDGNFTKEFAISEIKKNSRRFAKRQLTWFKRDKNTLWFDYLTDKLTIASEVSEKINKLKE
;
A
#
# COMPACT_ATOMS: atom_id res chain seq x y z
N CYS A 1 6.10 -7.42 0.50
CA CYS A 1 5.80 -5.98 0.40
C CYS A 1 4.30 -5.74 0.55
N ASP A 2 3.82 -5.83 1.78
CA ASP A 2 2.45 -5.47 2.16
C ASP A 2 2.53 -4.35 3.20
N SER A 3 1.85 -3.22 2.93
CA SER A 3 1.94 -2.02 3.76
C SER A 3 1.22 -2.12 5.11
N ARG A 4 0.59 -3.25 5.41
CA ARG A 4 -0.13 -3.48 6.67
C ARG A 4 0.40 -4.67 7.47
N GLN A 5 1.03 -5.64 6.83
CA GLN A 5 1.66 -6.77 7.53
C GLN A 5 2.90 -6.39 8.36
N PHE A 6 3.34 -5.13 8.30
CA PHE A 6 4.40 -4.60 9.16
C PHE A 6 4.01 -4.57 10.64
N PHE A 7 2.71 -4.40 10.93
CA PHE A 7 2.23 -4.05 12.25
C PHE A 7 1.91 -5.29 13.09
N LYS A 8 2.53 -5.37 14.29
CA LYS A 8 2.43 -6.51 15.20
C LYS A 8 1.01 -6.79 15.67
N GLU A 9 0.23 -5.73 15.85
CA GLU A 9 -1.12 -5.77 16.41
C GLU A 9 -2.19 -6.12 15.35
N MET A 10 -1.79 -6.21 14.07
CA MET A 10 -2.70 -6.45 12.94
C MET A 10 -2.41 -7.78 12.27
N THR A 11 -2.81 -8.88 12.89
CA THR A 11 -2.49 -10.23 12.42
C THR A 11 -3.55 -10.79 11.46
N ILE A 12 -4.79 -10.89 11.95
CA ILE A 12 -5.90 -11.52 11.22
C ILE A 12 -6.33 -10.63 10.06
N GLY A 13 -6.58 -9.34 10.33
CA GLY A 13 -7.09 -8.41 9.33
C GLY A 13 -6.11 -8.09 8.20
N THR A 14 -4.83 -8.39 8.36
CA THR A 14 -3.80 -8.24 7.34
C THR A 14 -3.39 -9.57 6.69
N ALA A 15 -3.92 -10.69 7.20
CA ALA A 15 -3.56 -12.04 6.80
C ALA A 15 -2.03 -12.25 6.81
N VAL A 16 -1.43 -12.02 7.96
CA VAL A 16 -0.02 -12.36 8.18
C VAL A 16 0.20 -13.84 7.83
N PRO A 17 1.31 -14.20 7.19
CA PRO A 17 1.62 -15.60 6.88
C PRO A 17 1.56 -16.49 8.12
N GLU A 18 1.03 -17.70 7.94
CA GLU A 18 0.93 -18.68 9.02
C GLU A 18 2.33 -19.18 9.45
N SER A 19 2.43 -19.72 10.66
CA SER A 19 3.68 -20.26 11.21
C SER A 19 4.35 -21.27 10.26
N LYS A 20 3.57 -22.08 9.53
CA LYS A 20 4.07 -23.04 8.54
C LYS A 20 4.71 -22.32 7.34
N GLU A 21 4.13 -21.23 6.89
CA GLU A 21 4.65 -20.44 5.77
C GLU A 21 5.91 -19.68 6.19
N LEU A 22 5.90 -19.08 7.41
CA LEU A 22 7.07 -18.41 7.99
C LEU A 22 8.25 -19.36 8.23
N ALA A 23 7.97 -20.62 8.54
CA ALA A 23 9.01 -21.66 8.70
C ALA A 23 9.59 -22.15 7.37
N ALA A 24 8.85 -22.02 6.26
CA ALA A 24 9.29 -22.49 4.94
C ALA A 24 10.34 -21.57 4.28
N ALA A 25 10.36 -20.28 4.64
CA ALA A 25 11.31 -19.31 4.12
C ALA A 25 11.50 -18.16 5.11
N ILE A 26 12.65 -17.50 5.08
CA ILE A 26 12.89 -16.31 5.90
C ILE A 26 12.09 -15.15 5.31
N HIS A 27 11.24 -14.56 6.14
CA HIS A 27 10.43 -13.40 5.80
C HIS A 27 10.95 -12.16 6.51
N TYR A 28 11.00 -11.04 5.79
CA TYR A 28 11.33 -9.72 6.32
C TYR A 28 10.13 -8.80 6.21
N PHE A 29 10.05 -7.80 7.07
CA PHE A 29 8.97 -6.82 7.10
C PHE A 29 7.59 -7.41 7.42
N ILE A 30 7.57 -8.46 8.22
CA ILE A 30 6.36 -9.04 8.82
C ILE A 30 6.41 -8.74 10.31
N GLN A 31 5.38 -8.08 10.83
CA GLN A 31 5.19 -7.76 12.27
C GLN A 31 6.43 -7.18 12.98
N ASN A 32 7.17 -6.34 12.27
CA ASN A 32 8.41 -5.72 12.76
C ASN A 32 8.23 -4.26 13.23
N ARG A 33 7.01 -3.73 13.18
CA ARG A 33 6.63 -2.39 13.62
C ARG A 33 5.38 -2.47 14.52
N SER A 34 5.16 -1.44 15.35
CA SER A 34 3.89 -1.27 16.06
C SER A 34 2.97 -0.32 15.29
N VAL A 35 1.65 -0.44 15.48
CA VAL A 35 0.68 0.54 14.94
C VAL A 35 0.90 1.95 15.48
N PHE A 36 1.62 2.09 16.59
CA PHE A 36 2.00 3.37 17.21
C PHE A 36 3.25 3.98 16.60
N ASP A 37 4.00 3.22 15.80
CA ASP A 37 5.19 3.73 15.12
C ASP A 37 4.77 4.58 13.91
N SER A 38 5.48 5.67 13.69
CA SER A 38 5.41 6.36 12.40
C SER A 38 6.19 5.53 11.38
N TYR A 39 5.50 4.97 10.40
CA TYR A 39 6.14 4.20 9.34
C TYR A 39 5.45 4.46 7.99
N ASN A 40 6.18 5.05 7.09
CA ASN A 40 5.69 5.48 5.79
C ASN A 40 6.46 4.80 4.64
N VAL A 41 5.99 5.05 3.41
CA VAL A 41 6.58 4.44 2.21
C VAL A 41 8.05 4.83 1.98
N GLY A 42 8.46 6.03 2.39
CA GLY A 42 9.85 6.47 2.26
C GLY A 42 10.79 5.78 3.25
N GLU A 43 10.31 5.56 4.47
CA GLU A 43 11.03 4.75 5.48
C GLU A 43 11.15 3.31 5.02
N PHE A 44 10.06 2.74 4.50
CA PHE A 44 10.12 1.40 3.92
C PHE A 44 11.09 1.30 2.74
N GLU A 45 11.14 2.30 1.83
CA GLU A 45 12.11 2.33 0.72
C GLU A 45 13.53 2.20 1.26
N ARG A 46 13.89 3.01 2.27
CA ARG A 46 15.25 2.98 2.88
C ARG A 46 15.56 1.63 3.51
N ASP A 47 14.68 1.17 4.40
CA ASP A 47 14.86 -0.10 5.12
C ASP A 47 14.95 -1.29 4.17
N ALA A 48 14.11 -1.30 3.11
CA ALA A 48 14.10 -2.38 2.13
C ALA A 48 15.38 -2.39 1.28
N LEU A 49 15.90 -1.23 0.88
CA LEU A 49 17.14 -1.13 0.12
C LEU A 49 18.33 -1.56 0.97
N GLU A 50 18.43 -1.10 2.20
CA GLU A 50 19.46 -1.53 3.15
C GLU A 50 19.44 -3.05 3.37
N LYS A 51 18.24 -3.61 3.55
CA LYS A 51 18.07 -5.06 3.68
C LYS A 51 18.52 -5.79 2.42
N LEU A 52 18.15 -5.32 1.23
CA LEU A 52 18.56 -5.92 -0.04
C LEU A 52 20.06 -5.89 -0.25
N GLU A 53 20.76 -4.81 0.14
CA GLU A 53 22.23 -4.72 0.06
C GLU A 53 22.91 -5.83 0.89
N VAL A 54 22.37 -6.16 2.05
CA VAL A 54 22.87 -7.26 2.87
C VAL A 54 22.57 -8.61 2.22
N LEU A 55 21.34 -8.82 1.79
CA LEU A 55 20.86 -10.10 1.24
C LEU A 55 21.54 -10.46 -0.08
N PHE A 56 21.83 -9.49 -0.94
CA PHE A 56 22.51 -9.73 -2.21
C PHE A 56 23.98 -10.17 -2.05
N LYS A 57 24.59 -9.95 -0.88
CA LYS A 57 25.92 -10.50 -0.58
C LYS A 57 25.88 -12.01 -0.38
N GLU A 58 24.76 -12.54 0.09
CA GLU A 58 24.58 -13.96 0.38
C GLU A 58 23.94 -14.71 -0.81
N ASN A 59 22.96 -14.10 -1.44
CA ASN A 59 22.24 -14.69 -2.57
C ASN A 59 21.92 -13.64 -3.64
N PRO A 60 22.34 -13.84 -4.90
CA PRO A 60 22.11 -12.90 -6.00
C PRO A 60 20.63 -12.79 -6.42
N ILE A 61 19.75 -13.66 -5.94
CA ILE A 61 18.33 -13.63 -6.24
C ILE A 61 17.55 -13.41 -4.95
N GLN A 62 16.75 -12.35 -4.94
CA GLN A 62 15.85 -12.02 -3.84
C GLN A 62 14.41 -11.93 -4.35
N ILE A 63 13.45 -12.33 -3.53
CA ILE A 63 12.02 -12.32 -3.90
C ILE A 63 11.29 -11.28 -3.05
N MET A 64 10.64 -10.31 -3.70
CA MET A 64 9.77 -9.35 -3.05
C MET A 64 8.31 -9.69 -3.37
N VAL A 65 7.56 -10.14 -2.36
CA VAL A 65 6.15 -10.53 -2.49
C VAL A 65 5.24 -9.47 -1.89
N GLY A 66 4.13 -9.16 -2.54
CA GLY A 66 3.11 -8.28 -1.98
C GLY A 66 2.25 -7.56 -2.99
N GLY A 67 1.27 -6.82 -2.50
CA GLY A 67 0.25 -6.14 -3.29
C GLY A 67 0.20 -4.62 -3.11
N SER A 68 1.10 -4.02 -2.35
CA SER A 68 1.13 -2.57 -2.12
C SER A 68 1.94 -1.85 -3.20
N GLY A 69 1.28 -1.55 -4.34
CA GLY A 69 1.93 -1.05 -5.55
C GLY A 69 2.84 0.16 -5.34
N LEU A 70 2.44 1.13 -4.51
CA LEU A 70 3.28 2.29 -4.19
C LEU A 70 4.59 1.88 -3.49
N TYR A 71 4.52 0.88 -2.59
CA TYR A 71 5.69 0.37 -1.88
C TYR A 71 6.63 -0.42 -2.79
N VAL A 72 6.05 -1.22 -3.71
CA VAL A 72 6.82 -1.90 -4.76
C VAL A 72 7.53 -0.87 -5.65
N ASP A 73 6.82 0.14 -6.13
CA ASP A 73 7.39 1.16 -6.99
C ASP A 73 8.46 2.00 -6.27
N ALA A 74 8.29 2.28 -4.98
CA ALA A 74 9.29 2.97 -4.17
C ALA A 74 10.64 2.22 -4.15
N VAL A 75 10.61 0.91 -3.92
CA VAL A 75 11.83 0.08 -3.92
C VAL A 75 12.43 -0.01 -5.32
N LEU A 76 11.61 -0.23 -6.36
CA LEU A 76 12.11 -0.47 -7.72
C LEU A 76 12.54 0.80 -8.46
N ASN A 77 11.79 1.89 -8.27
CA ASN A 77 11.95 3.11 -9.07
C ASN A 77 12.38 4.33 -8.24
N GLY A 78 12.28 4.25 -6.92
CA GLY A 78 12.43 5.38 -6.01
C GLY A 78 11.20 6.28 -5.95
N LEU A 79 11.12 7.08 -4.92
CA LEU A 79 10.12 8.12 -4.76
C LEU A 79 10.68 9.47 -5.26
N ASP A 80 9.77 10.33 -5.72
CA ASP A 80 10.10 11.73 -5.90
C ASP A 80 10.50 12.33 -4.54
N TYR A 81 11.55 13.14 -4.53
CA TYR A 81 11.98 13.83 -3.33
C TYR A 81 11.15 15.08 -3.11
N PHE A 82 10.54 15.18 -1.94
CA PHE A 82 9.86 16.38 -1.49
C PHE A 82 10.58 16.93 -0.25
N PRO A 83 10.65 18.26 -0.10
CA PRO A 83 11.24 18.84 1.09
C PRO A 83 10.43 18.49 2.34
N GLU A 84 11.13 18.46 3.46
CA GLU A 84 10.46 18.41 4.76
C GLU A 84 9.72 19.72 4.98
N VAL A 85 8.51 19.61 5.51
CA VAL A 85 7.64 20.76 5.77
C VAL A 85 7.15 20.73 7.22
N ASP A 86 6.87 21.88 7.80
CA ASP A 86 6.37 21.98 9.17
C ASP A 86 5.04 21.21 9.31
N PRO A 87 4.94 20.25 10.24
CA PRO A 87 3.71 19.50 10.52
C PRO A 87 2.49 20.39 10.83
N LYS A 88 2.71 21.60 11.36
CA LYS A 88 1.65 22.58 11.62
C LYS A 88 0.87 22.97 10.37
N ILE A 89 1.50 22.91 9.20
CA ILE A 89 0.82 23.18 7.92
C ILE A 89 -0.29 22.16 7.69
N ARG A 90 -0.01 20.89 7.96
CA ARG A 90 -1.01 19.82 7.85
C ARG A 90 -2.15 20.01 8.83
N GLU A 91 -1.86 20.37 10.08
CA GLU A 91 -2.87 20.63 11.11
C GLU A 91 -3.78 21.79 10.69
N ALA A 92 -3.21 22.89 10.18
CA ALA A 92 -3.97 24.02 9.68
C ALA A 92 -4.87 23.64 8.49
N LEU A 93 -4.38 22.81 7.55
CA LEU A 93 -5.17 22.31 6.42
C LEU A 93 -6.30 21.39 6.85
N LEU A 94 -6.09 20.54 7.87
CA LEU A 94 -7.13 19.70 8.46
C LEU A 94 -8.23 20.54 9.11
N LEU A 95 -7.89 21.52 9.90
CA LEU A 95 -8.87 22.44 10.49
C LEU A 95 -9.63 23.21 9.43
N LYS A 96 -8.96 23.60 8.35
CA LYS A 96 -9.59 24.35 7.25
C LYS A 96 -10.61 23.49 6.48
N ILE A 97 -10.27 22.22 6.18
CA ILE A 97 -11.20 21.30 5.51
C ILE A 97 -12.41 20.96 6.39
N GLU A 98 -12.21 20.83 7.70
CA GLU A 98 -13.28 20.56 8.66
C GLU A 98 -14.29 21.73 8.74
N LYS A 99 -13.80 22.96 8.72
CA LYS A 99 -14.64 24.16 8.86
C LYS A 99 -15.29 24.62 7.55
N GLU A 100 -14.58 24.51 6.43
CA GLU A 100 -14.93 25.17 5.18
C GLU A 100 -15.14 24.19 4.01
N GLY A 101 -14.90 22.88 4.24
CA GLY A 101 -15.03 21.85 3.21
C GLY A 101 -13.78 21.74 2.31
N ILE A 102 -13.84 20.77 1.39
CA ILE A 102 -12.71 20.47 0.50
C ILE A 102 -12.50 21.51 -0.58
N GLU A 103 -13.54 22.24 -0.95
CA GLU A 103 -13.57 23.22 -2.04
C GLU A 103 -12.57 24.36 -1.81
N VAL A 104 -12.38 24.74 -0.56
CA VAL A 104 -11.41 25.80 -0.21
C VAL A 104 -9.96 25.36 -0.47
N LEU A 105 -9.65 24.07 -0.23
CA LEU A 105 -8.35 23.51 -0.54
C LEU A 105 -8.16 23.32 -2.05
N GLN A 106 -9.22 22.95 -2.78
CA GLN A 106 -9.20 22.88 -4.24
C GLN A 106 -8.88 24.22 -4.86
N LYS A 107 -9.53 25.30 -4.39
CA LYS A 107 -9.27 26.67 -4.86
C LYS A 107 -7.83 27.08 -4.56
N GLN A 108 -7.36 26.85 -3.34
CA GLN A 108 -6.00 27.18 -2.93
C GLN A 108 -4.94 26.42 -3.76
N LEU A 109 -5.15 25.13 -4.04
CA LEU A 109 -4.25 24.36 -4.89
C LEU A 109 -4.25 24.87 -6.33
N LYS A 110 -5.41 25.26 -6.85
CA LYS A 110 -5.53 25.83 -8.20
C LYS A 110 -4.72 27.12 -8.36
N GLU A 111 -4.66 27.93 -7.30
CA GLU A 111 -3.89 29.18 -7.27
C GLU A 111 -2.37 28.93 -7.14
N LEU A 112 -1.97 27.97 -6.30
CA LEU A 112 -0.55 27.69 -6.01
C LEU A 112 0.11 26.76 -7.03
N ASP A 113 -0.66 25.81 -7.62
CA ASP A 113 -0.16 24.83 -8.57
C ASP A 113 -1.27 24.30 -9.48
N LEU A 114 -1.53 25.06 -10.55
CA LEU A 114 -2.55 24.72 -11.54
C LEU A 114 -2.27 23.41 -12.25
N GLU A 115 -1.01 23.04 -12.45
CA GLU A 115 -0.61 21.78 -13.09
C GLU A 115 -1.02 20.62 -12.21
N THR A 116 -0.64 20.61 -10.95
CA THR A 116 -1.05 19.56 -9.99
C THR A 116 -2.57 19.52 -9.84
N TYR A 117 -3.24 20.65 -9.76
CA TYR A 117 -4.70 20.72 -9.67
C TYR A 117 -5.39 19.95 -10.84
N LYS A 118 -4.87 20.08 -12.06
CA LYS A 118 -5.41 19.38 -13.25
C LYS A 118 -5.09 17.90 -13.30
N LEU A 119 -4.02 17.46 -12.64
CA LEU A 119 -3.50 16.08 -12.75
C LEU A 119 -3.97 15.15 -11.64
N ILE A 120 -4.24 15.67 -10.44
CA ILE A 120 -4.64 14.83 -9.31
C ILE A 120 -6.15 14.67 -9.19
N ALA A 121 -6.59 13.63 -8.48
CA ALA A 121 -7.99 13.50 -8.08
C ALA A 121 -8.29 14.55 -6.99
N ILE A 122 -8.88 15.66 -7.39
CA ILE A 122 -9.18 16.81 -6.51
C ILE A 122 -10.24 16.52 -5.44
N ASP A 123 -11.02 15.47 -5.61
CA ASP A 123 -11.98 14.98 -4.59
C ASP A 123 -11.31 14.11 -3.51
N ASN A 124 -9.98 13.92 -3.60
CA ASN A 124 -9.22 13.16 -2.63
C ASN A 124 -8.50 14.10 -1.65
N PRO A 125 -9.00 14.24 -0.38
CA PRO A 125 -8.44 15.16 0.59
C PRO A 125 -6.95 14.91 0.86
N HIS A 126 -6.53 13.65 0.94
CA HIS A 126 -5.12 13.31 1.19
C HIS A 126 -4.18 13.80 0.09
N ARG A 127 -4.62 13.74 -1.17
CA ARG A 127 -3.81 14.19 -2.31
C ARG A 127 -3.71 15.71 -2.35
N ILE A 128 -4.83 16.40 -2.14
CA ILE A 128 -4.84 17.87 -2.09
C ILE A 128 -4.00 18.36 -0.92
N MET A 129 -4.23 17.83 0.27
CA MET A 129 -3.46 18.23 1.45
C MET A 129 -1.95 18.02 1.22
N ARG A 130 -1.54 16.84 0.68
CA ARG A 130 -0.11 16.59 0.42
C ARG A 130 0.49 17.59 -0.58
N ALA A 131 -0.24 17.92 -1.63
CA ALA A 131 0.22 18.93 -2.59
C ALA A 131 0.35 20.33 -1.94
N LEU A 132 -0.66 20.72 -1.16
CA LEU A 132 -0.65 22.01 -0.45
C LEU A 132 0.41 22.09 0.64
N GLU A 133 0.62 21.01 1.42
CA GLU A 133 1.72 20.94 2.39
C GLU A 133 3.06 21.31 1.75
N VAL A 134 3.35 20.72 0.59
CA VAL A 134 4.59 20.97 -0.13
C VAL A 134 4.62 22.38 -0.70
N CYS A 135 3.55 22.83 -1.37
CA CYS A 135 3.49 24.17 -1.93
C CYS A 135 3.67 25.25 -0.86
N ILE A 136 2.97 25.14 0.26
CA ILE A 136 3.01 26.12 1.36
C ILE A 136 4.34 26.06 2.10
N GLY A 137 4.81 24.85 2.41
CA GLY A 137 6.02 24.66 3.23
C GLY A 137 7.30 25.00 2.48
N SER A 138 7.36 24.76 1.16
CA SER A 138 8.55 25.03 0.36
C SER A 138 8.49 26.38 -0.39
N GLY A 139 7.30 26.96 -0.56
CA GLY A 139 7.08 28.08 -1.46
C GLY A 139 7.21 27.74 -2.95
N ILE A 140 7.30 26.46 -3.31
CA ILE A 140 7.51 25.97 -4.68
C ILE A 140 6.34 25.07 -5.07
N PRO A 141 5.80 25.13 -6.31
CA PRO A 141 4.73 24.25 -6.77
C PRO A 141 5.11 22.76 -6.61
N TYR A 142 4.15 21.95 -6.16
CA TYR A 142 4.33 20.51 -5.99
C TYR A 142 4.72 19.80 -7.30
N SER A 143 4.19 20.27 -8.45
CA SER A 143 4.52 19.76 -9.79
C SER A 143 6.02 19.81 -10.10
N THR A 144 6.75 20.79 -9.60
CA THR A 144 8.19 20.96 -9.78
C THR A 144 9.01 19.79 -9.22
N PHE A 145 8.49 19.14 -8.19
CA PHE A 145 9.18 18.00 -7.54
C PHE A 145 8.84 16.66 -8.18
N LYS A 146 7.83 16.62 -9.05
CA LYS A 146 7.36 15.38 -9.68
C LYS A 146 8.12 15.03 -10.95
N ASN A 147 8.00 13.76 -11.32
CA ASN A 147 8.51 13.23 -12.60
C ASN A 147 10.02 13.40 -12.79
N LYS A 148 10.78 13.43 -11.69
CA LYS A 148 12.23 13.39 -11.79
C LYS A 148 12.70 12.03 -12.34
N PRO A 149 13.90 11.98 -12.96
CA PRO A 149 14.45 10.72 -13.44
C PRO A 149 14.42 9.66 -12.36
N LYS A 150 13.98 8.45 -12.72
CA LYS A 150 13.93 7.32 -11.79
C LYS A 150 15.33 7.07 -11.22
N LYS A 151 15.41 6.77 -9.94
CA LYS A 151 16.68 6.40 -9.30
C LYS A 151 17.17 5.09 -9.90
N GLN A 152 18.39 5.07 -10.40
CA GLN A 152 19.02 3.85 -10.84
C GLN A 152 19.25 2.94 -9.62
N ARG A 153 18.87 1.68 -9.72
CA ARG A 153 19.11 0.66 -8.70
C ARG A 153 20.28 -0.23 -9.09
N ASN A 154 20.98 -0.74 -8.09
CA ASN A 154 22.11 -1.65 -8.30
C ASN A 154 21.65 -3.11 -8.52
N PHE A 155 20.41 -3.30 -8.94
CA PHE A 155 19.83 -4.61 -9.24
C PHE A 155 18.85 -4.52 -10.39
N ASN A 156 18.68 -5.64 -11.09
CA ASN A 156 17.64 -5.83 -12.07
C ASN A 156 16.35 -6.36 -11.41
N ASN A 157 15.20 -6.13 -12.04
CA ASN A 157 13.95 -6.68 -11.51
C ASN A 157 13.16 -7.40 -12.59
N ILE A 158 12.51 -8.49 -12.21
CA ILE A 158 11.55 -9.24 -13.03
C ILE A 158 10.23 -9.21 -12.27
N LYS A 159 9.21 -8.60 -12.87
CA LYS A 159 7.88 -8.51 -12.26
C LYS A 159 7.02 -9.67 -12.72
N ILE A 160 6.44 -10.37 -11.75
CA ILE A 160 5.52 -11.49 -11.97
C ILE A 160 4.18 -11.12 -11.36
N GLY A 161 3.11 -11.28 -12.11
CA GLY A 161 1.74 -11.10 -11.65
C GLY A 161 0.96 -12.40 -11.79
N LEU A 162 0.25 -12.78 -10.73
CA LEU A 162 -0.75 -13.86 -10.81
C LEU A 162 -2.12 -13.23 -10.99
N ASN A 163 -2.88 -13.77 -11.92
CA ASN A 163 -4.24 -13.33 -12.22
C ASN A 163 -5.19 -14.51 -12.28
N ALA A 164 -6.47 -14.23 -12.14
CA ALA A 164 -7.56 -15.18 -12.32
C ALA A 164 -8.79 -14.44 -12.84
N ASP A 165 -9.81 -15.18 -13.26
CA ASP A 165 -11.09 -14.60 -13.58
C ASP A 165 -11.67 -13.84 -12.42
N ARG A 166 -12.38 -12.76 -12.73
CA ARG A 166 -12.92 -11.82 -11.73
C ARG A 166 -13.81 -12.50 -10.70
N GLU A 167 -14.62 -13.46 -11.13
CA GLU A 167 -15.50 -14.21 -10.24
C GLU A 167 -14.72 -15.05 -9.24
N ILE A 168 -13.65 -15.71 -9.69
CA ILE A 168 -12.75 -16.50 -8.85
C ILE A 168 -12.11 -15.59 -7.79
N ILE A 169 -11.56 -14.46 -8.21
CA ILE A 169 -10.95 -13.49 -7.29
C ILE A 169 -11.98 -13.02 -6.25
N TYR A 170 -13.20 -12.68 -6.67
CA TYR A 170 -14.24 -12.18 -5.78
C TYR A 170 -14.73 -13.23 -4.80
N ASN A 171 -14.90 -14.48 -5.23
CA ASN A 171 -15.26 -15.59 -4.36
C ASN A 171 -14.19 -15.86 -3.32
N ARG A 172 -12.92 -15.90 -3.71
CA ARG A 172 -11.80 -16.05 -2.78
C ARG A 172 -11.71 -14.92 -1.76
N ILE A 173 -11.94 -13.68 -2.18
CA ILE A 173 -11.99 -12.53 -1.28
C ILE A 173 -13.12 -12.69 -0.26
N ASN A 174 -14.33 -13.07 -0.71
CA ASN A 174 -15.46 -13.25 0.20
C ASN A 174 -15.18 -14.35 1.23
N GLN A 175 -14.73 -15.52 0.78
CA GLN A 175 -14.36 -16.65 1.65
C GLN A 175 -13.25 -16.27 2.65
N ARG A 176 -12.24 -15.52 2.20
CA ARG A 176 -11.18 -15.03 3.08
C ARG A 176 -11.71 -14.08 4.17
N VAL A 177 -12.64 -13.20 3.84
CA VAL A 177 -13.26 -12.32 4.84
C VAL A 177 -14.07 -13.13 5.83
N ASP A 178 -14.84 -14.14 5.38
CA ASP A 178 -15.59 -15.01 6.28
C ASP A 178 -14.64 -15.75 7.24
N ALA A 179 -13.56 -16.33 6.72
CA ALA A 179 -12.54 -16.98 7.54
C ALA A 179 -11.86 -16.01 8.53
N MET A 180 -11.61 -14.75 8.15
CA MET A 180 -11.07 -13.74 9.06
C MET A 180 -12.03 -13.46 10.22
N ILE A 181 -13.32 -13.37 9.94
CA ILE A 181 -14.36 -13.17 10.98
C ILE A 181 -14.40 -14.38 11.93
N ASP A 182 -14.39 -15.57 11.38
CA ASP A 182 -14.41 -16.82 12.17
C ASP A 182 -13.14 -16.97 13.02
N ASN A 183 -12.01 -16.47 12.55
CA ASN A 183 -10.73 -16.50 13.27
C ASN A 183 -10.56 -15.34 14.27
N GLY A 184 -11.58 -14.47 14.47
CA GLY A 184 -11.55 -13.47 15.52
C GLY A 184 -11.16 -12.05 15.07
N LEU A 185 -11.37 -11.68 13.79
CA LEU A 185 -11.07 -10.32 13.31
C LEU A 185 -11.85 -9.24 14.08
N ILE A 186 -13.06 -9.55 14.56
CA ILE A 186 -13.86 -8.58 15.33
C ILE A 186 -13.18 -8.27 16.66
N GLU A 187 -12.71 -9.29 17.35
CA GLU A 187 -12.00 -9.17 18.61
C GLU A 187 -10.68 -8.45 18.45
N GLU A 188 -9.90 -8.79 17.39
CA GLU A 188 -8.67 -8.06 17.04
C GLU A 188 -8.95 -6.57 16.81
N ALA A 189 -9.95 -6.24 16.00
CA ALA A 189 -10.32 -4.85 15.75
C ALA A 189 -10.79 -4.13 17.01
N LYS A 190 -11.51 -4.83 17.92
CA LYS A 190 -12.00 -4.26 19.16
C LYS A 190 -10.87 -3.85 20.11
N THR A 191 -9.78 -4.61 20.18
CA THR A 191 -8.61 -4.24 20.99
C THR A 191 -7.94 -2.97 20.51
N LEU A 192 -8.06 -2.65 19.22
CA LEU A 192 -7.44 -1.50 18.56
C LEU A 192 -8.40 -0.29 18.44
N TYR A 193 -9.65 -0.46 18.83
CA TYR A 193 -10.70 0.55 18.61
C TYR A 193 -10.41 1.89 19.28
N ALA A 194 -9.82 1.90 20.48
CA ALA A 194 -9.44 3.12 21.19
C ALA A 194 -8.43 3.99 20.38
N HIS A 195 -7.76 3.38 19.41
CA HIS A 195 -6.72 4.00 18.57
C HIS A 195 -7.13 4.11 17.10
N LYS A 196 -8.44 4.05 16.82
CA LYS A 196 -9.01 3.99 15.46
C LYS A 196 -8.51 5.07 14.51
N GLU A 197 -8.07 6.22 15.01
CA GLU A 197 -7.58 7.34 14.20
C GLU A 197 -6.14 7.14 13.68
N LEU A 198 -5.40 6.14 14.19
CA LEU A 198 -4.05 5.87 13.70
C LEU A 198 -4.07 5.48 12.23
N ASN A 199 -3.13 6.03 11.46
CA ASN A 199 -3.03 5.78 10.01
C ASN A 199 -2.90 4.29 9.66
N ALA A 200 -2.21 3.51 10.49
CA ALA A 200 -2.08 2.06 10.34
C ALA A 200 -3.44 1.37 10.29
N LEU A 201 -4.40 1.83 11.09
CA LEU A 201 -5.73 1.25 11.26
C LEU A 201 -6.75 1.77 10.24
N GLN A 202 -6.40 2.82 9.47
CA GLN A 202 -7.25 3.35 8.40
C GLN A 202 -7.20 2.48 7.13
N THR A 203 -7.58 1.21 7.28
CA THR A 203 -7.58 0.21 6.20
C THR A 203 -8.85 -0.62 6.20
N VAL A 204 -9.07 -1.35 5.09
CA VAL A 204 -10.22 -2.24 4.92
C VAL A 204 -10.19 -3.34 5.99
N GLY A 205 -11.33 -3.64 6.54
CA GLY A 205 -11.52 -4.56 7.66
C GLY A 205 -11.72 -3.80 8.96
N TYR A 206 -10.75 -2.97 9.34
CA TYR A 206 -10.80 -2.24 10.60
C TYR A 206 -11.77 -1.06 10.56
N ARG A 207 -11.75 -0.24 9.52
CA ARG A 207 -12.65 0.92 9.40
C ARG A 207 -14.12 0.53 9.43
N GLU A 208 -14.47 -0.53 8.76
CA GLU A 208 -15.85 -1.02 8.71
C GLU A 208 -16.29 -1.56 10.09
N LEU A 209 -15.39 -2.26 10.80
CA LEU A 209 -15.65 -2.73 12.16
C LEU A 209 -15.68 -1.58 13.17
N PHE A 210 -14.86 -0.56 13.02
CA PHE A 210 -14.94 0.64 13.85
C PHE A 210 -16.28 1.35 13.65
N SER A 211 -16.80 1.46 12.43
CA SER A 211 -18.14 1.99 12.16
C SER A 211 -19.25 1.14 12.79
N PHE A 212 -19.06 -0.18 12.90
CA PHE A 212 -19.96 -1.04 13.66
C PHE A 212 -19.85 -0.76 15.17
N PHE A 213 -18.66 -0.59 15.72
CA PHE A 213 -18.49 -0.26 17.15
C PHE A 213 -19.00 1.14 17.51
N ASP A 214 -18.96 2.09 16.56
CA ASP A 214 -19.55 3.43 16.68
C ASP A 214 -21.10 3.40 16.61
N GLY A 215 -21.70 2.23 16.30
CA GLY A 215 -23.17 2.10 16.14
C GLY A 215 -23.70 2.59 14.78
N ASN A 216 -22.82 2.96 13.83
CA ASN A 216 -23.22 3.44 12.51
C ASN A 216 -23.61 2.28 11.56
N PHE A 217 -23.12 1.07 11.80
CA PHE A 217 -23.36 -0.13 11.01
C PHE A 217 -23.87 -1.27 11.90
N THR A 218 -24.68 -2.17 11.32
CA THR A 218 -24.86 -3.50 11.92
C THR A 218 -23.63 -4.35 11.64
N LYS A 219 -23.44 -5.43 12.39
CA LYS A 219 -22.34 -6.39 12.17
C LYS A 219 -22.36 -6.96 10.74
N GLU A 220 -23.53 -7.39 10.29
CA GLU A 220 -23.73 -7.98 8.97
C GLU A 220 -23.41 -6.97 7.86
N PHE A 221 -23.82 -5.72 8.05
CA PHE A 221 -23.54 -4.66 7.09
C PHE A 221 -22.03 -4.35 7.06
N ALA A 222 -21.35 -4.26 8.20
CA ALA A 222 -19.91 -4.08 8.27
C ALA A 222 -19.16 -5.19 7.51
N ILE A 223 -19.51 -6.46 7.72
CA ILE A 223 -18.91 -7.60 7.01
C ILE A 223 -19.16 -7.48 5.50
N SER A 224 -20.35 -7.11 5.08
CA SER A 224 -20.67 -6.91 3.66
C SER A 224 -19.83 -5.80 3.02
N GLU A 225 -19.61 -4.71 3.74
CA GLU A 225 -18.75 -3.59 3.31
C GLU A 225 -17.27 -3.98 3.26
N ILE A 226 -16.77 -4.80 4.21
CA ILE A 226 -15.42 -5.36 4.15
C ILE A 226 -15.23 -6.16 2.86
N LYS A 227 -16.15 -7.08 2.54
CA LYS A 227 -16.12 -7.86 1.29
C LYS A 227 -16.12 -6.95 0.06
N LYS A 228 -17.02 -5.97 0.02
CA LYS A 228 -17.13 -5.00 -1.08
C LYS A 228 -15.86 -4.17 -1.25
N ASN A 229 -15.33 -3.62 -0.17
CA ASN A 229 -14.15 -2.77 -0.20
C ASN A 229 -12.86 -3.55 -0.49
N SER A 230 -12.77 -4.81 -0.06
CA SER A 230 -11.68 -5.74 -0.44
C SER A 230 -11.69 -6.02 -1.95
N ARG A 231 -12.86 -6.27 -2.55
CA ARG A 231 -12.99 -6.42 -4.02
C ARG A 231 -12.58 -5.15 -4.77
N ARG A 232 -12.98 -3.98 -4.26
CA ARG A 232 -12.55 -2.68 -4.82
C ARG A 232 -11.04 -2.48 -4.71
N PHE A 233 -10.45 -2.92 -3.60
CA PHE A 233 -9.02 -2.86 -3.39
C PHE A 233 -8.27 -3.77 -4.38
N ALA A 234 -8.69 -5.01 -4.55
CA ALA A 234 -8.13 -5.94 -5.54
C ALA A 234 -8.21 -5.38 -6.98
N LYS A 235 -9.34 -4.75 -7.35
CA LYS A 235 -9.46 -4.06 -8.64
C LYS A 235 -8.42 -2.93 -8.80
N ARG A 236 -8.19 -2.13 -7.75
CA ARG A 236 -7.16 -1.08 -7.78
C ARG A 236 -5.74 -1.65 -7.91
N GLN A 237 -5.44 -2.74 -7.20
CA GLN A 237 -4.15 -3.44 -7.32
C GLN A 237 -3.90 -3.91 -8.75
N LEU A 238 -4.86 -4.62 -9.36
CA LEU A 238 -4.74 -5.07 -10.75
C LEU A 238 -4.55 -3.90 -11.72
N THR A 239 -5.31 -2.82 -11.56
CA THR A 239 -5.16 -1.60 -12.36
C THR A 239 -3.77 -0.99 -12.21
N TRP A 240 -3.21 -1.03 -11.01
CA TRP A 240 -1.85 -0.50 -10.75
C TRP A 240 -0.80 -1.34 -11.47
N PHE A 241 -0.78 -2.64 -11.24
CA PHE A 241 0.27 -3.51 -11.77
C PHE A 241 0.17 -3.75 -13.28
N LYS A 242 -1.03 -3.68 -13.87
CA LYS A 242 -1.23 -3.77 -15.33
C LYS A 242 -0.71 -2.56 -16.12
N ARG A 243 -0.29 -1.47 -15.46
CA ARG A 243 0.37 -0.35 -16.15
C ARG A 243 1.74 -0.71 -16.70
N ASP A 244 2.44 -1.62 -16.03
CA ASP A 244 3.74 -2.08 -16.47
C ASP A 244 3.59 -3.23 -17.47
N LYS A 245 3.90 -2.92 -18.72
CA LYS A 245 3.82 -3.89 -19.84
C LYS A 245 4.88 -4.99 -19.76
N ASN A 246 5.92 -4.81 -18.92
CA ASN A 246 7.00 -5.79 -18.75
C ASN A 246 6.67 -6.82 -17.68
N THR A 247 5.53 -6.72 -17.01
CA THR A 247 5.10 -7.71 -16.03
C THR A 247 4.73 -9.02 -16.73
N LEU A 248 5.31 -10.13 -16.30
CA LEU A 248 4.95 -11.48 -16.72
C LEU A 248 3.67 -11.90 -15.98
N TRP A 249 2.59 -12.07 -16.72
CA TRP A 249 1.30 -12.44 -16.15
C TRP A 249 1.03 -13.93 -16.33
N PHE A 250 0.76 -14.63 -15.24
CA PHE A 250 0.37 -16.03 -15.23
C PHE A 250 -1.04 -16.18 -14.68
N ASP A 251 -1.75 -17.20 -15.14
CA ASP A 251 -2.95 -17.66 -14.47
C ASP A 251 -2.56 -18.24 -13.09
N TYR A 252 -3.43 -18.07 -12.10
CA TYR A 252 -3.17 -18.54 -10.73
C TYR A 252 -3.06 -20.06 -10.62
N LEU A 253 -3.56 -20.80 -11.61
CA LEU A 253 -3.44 -22.26 -11.72
C LEU A 253 -2.18 -22.71 -12.47
N THR A 254 -1.42 -21.78 -13.04
CA THR A 254 -0.16 -22.13 -13.73
C THR A 254 0.76 -22.88 -12.77
N ASP A 255 1.31 -24.00 -13.24
CA ASP A 255 2.23 -24.81 -12.46
C ASP A 255 3.46 -24.00 -12.03
N LYS A 256 3.88 -24.20 -10.78
CA LYS A 256 4.99 -23.48 -10.16
C LYS A 256 6.32 -23.69 -10.90
N LEU A 257 6.55 -24.89 -11.46
CA LEU A 257 7.78 -25.19 -12.21
C LEU A 257 7.81 -24.45 -13.54
N THR A 258 6.66 -24.30 -14.21
CA THR A 258 6.52 -23.48 -15.42
C THR A 258 6.88 -22.04 -15.14
N ILE A 259 6.32 -21.44 -14.08
CA ILE A 259 6.66 -20.06 -13.67
C ILE A 259 8.15 -19.96 -13.38
N ALA A 260 8.70 -20.88 -12.60
CA ALA A 260 10.12 -20.87 -12.25
C ALA A 260 11.04 -21.01 -13.48
N SER A 261 10.67 -21.82 -14.46
CA SER A 261 11.42 -21.99 -15.71
C SER A 261 11.47 -20.68 -16.51
N GLU A 262 10.32 -20.04 -16.75
CA GLU A 262 10.26 -18.77 -17.50
C GLU A 262 11.02 -17.64 -16.81
N VAL A 263 10.95 -17.59 -15.46
CA VAL A 263 11.72 -16.60 -14.69
C VAL A 263 13.23 -16.88 -14.79
N SER A 264 13.64 -18.15 -14.74
CA SER A 264 15.05 -18.54 -14.87
C SER A 264 15.62 -18.18 -16.25
N GLU A 265 14.85 -18.35 -17.32
CA GLU A 265 15.25 -17.91 -18.66
C GLU A 265 15.45 -16.37 -18.73
N LYS A 266 14.56 -15.62 -18.09
CA LYS A 266 14.70 -14.15 -18.00
C LYS A 266 15.94 -13.74 -17.19
N ILE A 267 16.22 -14.42 -16.07
CA ILE A 267 17.42 -14.18 -15.27
C ILE A 267 18.68 -14.41 -16.09
N ASN A 268 18.74 -15.51 -16.86
CA ASN A 268 19.90 -15.82 -17.68
C ASN A 268 20.15 -14.76 -18.77
N LYS A 269 19.09 -14.27 -19.42
CA LYS A 269 19.19 -13.17 -20.42
C LYS A 269 19.62 -11.83 -19.82
N LEU A 270 19.52 -11.63 -18.51
CA LEU A 270 20.01 -10.42 -17.84
C LEU A 270 21.49 -10.52 -17.44
N LYS A 271 22.10 -11.72 -17.53
CA LYS A 271 23.52 -11.97 -17.24
C LYS A 271 24.40 -11.91 -18.50
N GLU A 272 23.79 -12.01 -19.68
CA GLU A 272 24.42 -11.79 -20.99
C GLU A 272 24.51 -10.28 -21.30
#